data_4977f37980acd9d7c95459ae714353d7
#
_entry.id   4977f37980acd9d7c95459ae714353d7
#
_cell.length_a   1.000
_cell.length_b   1.000
_cell.length_c   1.000
_cell.angle_alpha   90.00
_cell.angle_beta   90.00
_cell.angle_gamma   90.00
#
_symmetry.space_group_name_H-M   'P 1'
#
loop_
_entity.id
_entity.type
_entity.pdbx_description
1 polymer ?
#
loop_
_entity_poly.entity_id
_entity_poly.type
_entity_poly.pdbx_seq_one_letter_code
_entity_poly.pdbx_strand_id
1 'polypeptide(L)'
;MKIDNTIAAVVTGGASGLGRASAQALAAAGVKVAIFDISEEAGEALASEIGGIFCNVDIMSEESCEAGFAKARAAHGQERVVVHCAVVASGGKTVGFDKSTGDYKRAPTAGIETAALGIFVASYRVASIAALGMANAATLNDDDERGCIILTSSAASQDGQIGQVAYGGGKGAVNSMVLPMARDLMDLGIRVNAILPGTFATPPMLGVKEHAPAVFAGLEASVPFPKRLGKPEEFGSLVMELVRNAYFNGQLIRLDGAIRMPPK
;
A
#
# COMPACT_ATOMS: atom_id res chain seq x y z
N MET A 1 -4.19 -12.83 14.02
CA MET A 1 -5.60 -12.87 14.52
C MET A 1 -6.46 -13.83 13.72
N LYS A 2 -7.56 -14.33 14.30
CA LYS A 2 -8.58 -15.06 13.56
C LYS A 2 -9.28 -14.12 12.58
N ILE A 3 -9.49 -14.57 11.35
CA ILE A 3 -10.11 -13.76 10.30
C ILE A 3 -11.54 -14.27 10.10
N ASP A 4 -12.53 -13.43 10.43
CA ASP A 4 -13.96 -13.74 10.29
C ASP A 4 -14.79 -12.45 10.23
N ASN A 5 -16.11 -12.57 10.29
CA ASN A 5 -17.08 -11.47 10.18
C ASN A 5 -17.14 -10.54 11.42
N THR A 6 -16.36 -10.80 12.45
CA THR A 6 -16.21 -9.89 13.59
C THR A 6 -15.14 -8.83 13.34
N ILE A 7 -14.29 -9.03 12.32
CA ILE A 7 -13.20 -8.12 11.95
C ILE A 7 -13.70 -7.06 10.97
N ALA A 8 -13.34 -5.81 11.25
CA ALA A 8 -13.44 -4.73 10.29
C ALA A 8 -12.06 -4.35 9.75
N ALA A 9 -11.98 -4.00 8.47
CA ALA A 9 -10.76 -3.61 7.80
C ALA A 9 -10.93 -2.33 6.97
N VAL A 10 -9.87 -1.55 6.87
CA VAL A 10 -9.75 -0.41 5.96
C VAL A 10 -8.68 -0.72 4.93
N VAL A 11 -8.98 -0.52 3.65
CA VAL A 11 -8.04 -0.69 2.55
C VAL A 11 -7.95 0.61 1.77
N THR A 12 -6.81 1.32 1.84
CA THR A 12 -6.59 2.53 1.05
C THR A 12 -6.03 2.19 -0.33
N GLY A 13 -6.37 2.98 -1.36
CA GLY A 13 -6.12 2.60 -2.75
C GLY A 13 -6.90 1.34 -3.13
N GLY A 14 -8.03 1.12 -2.45
CA GLY A 14 -8.77 -0.12 -2.49
C GLY A 14 -9.61 -0.31 -3.76
N ALA A 15 -9.82 0.74 -4.55
CA ALA A 15 -10.63 0.66 -5.78
C ALA A 15 -9.92 -0.07 -6.92
N SER A 16 -8.60 -0.24 -6.88
CA SER A 16 -7.83 -0.86 -7.98
C SER A 16 -6.62 -1.67 -7.52
N GLY A 17 -6.04 -2.44 -8.43
CA GLY A 17 -4.73 -3.08 -8.30
C GLY A 17 -4.56 -3.92 -7.03
N LEU A 18 -3.48 -3.67 -6.29
CA LEU A 18 -3.12 -4.44 -5.08
C LEU A 18 -4.12 -4.21 -3.94
N GLY A 19 -4.63 -2.96 -3.79
CA GLY A 19 -5.66 -2.63 -2.80
C GLY A 19 -6.96 -3.38 -3.07
N ARG A 20 -7.43 -3.39 -4.33
CA ARG A 20 -8.63 -4.15 -4.73
C ARG A 20 -8.50 -5.63 -4.39
N ALA A 21 -7.38 -6.25 -4.77
CA ALA A 21 -7.14 -7.66 -4.48
C ALA A 21 -7.10 -7.97 -2.97
N SER A 22 -6.54 -7.04 -2.18
CA SER A 22 -6.54 -7.13 -0.71
C SER A 22 -7.95 -7.03 -0.14
N ALA A 23 -8.75 -6.07 -0.63
CA ALA A 23 -10.14 -5.89 -0.22
C ALA A 23 -10.98 -7.12 -0.54
N GLN A 24 -10.84 -7.67 -1.75
CA GLN A 24 -11.54 -8.90 -2.15
C GLN A 24 -11.13 -10.11 -1.31
N ALA A 25 -9.82 -10.29 -1.03
CA ALA A 25 -9.34 -11.40 -0.19
C ALA A 25 -9.87 -11.33 1.24
N LEU A 26 -9.87 -10.15 1.85
CA LEU A 26 -10.41 -9.92 3.19
C LEU A 26 -11.92 -10.15 3.23
N ALA A 27 -12.68 -9.61 2.27
CA ALA A 27 -14.13 -9.78 2.19
C ALA A 27 -14.53 -11.24 1.95
N ALA A 28 -13.82 -11.96 1.09
CA ALA A 28 -14.04 -13.39 0.86
C ALA A 28 -13.86 -14.25 2.13
N ALA A 29 -13.08 -13.77 3.10
CA ALA A 29 -12.91 -14.40 4.41
C ALA A 29 -13.93 -13.90 5.46
N GLY A 30 -14.92 -13.09 5.05
CA GLY A 30 -15.98 -12.58 5.89
C GLY A 30 -15.68 -11.24 6.58
N VAL A 31 -14.51 -10.64 6.36
CA VAL A 31 -14.14 -9.35 6.96
C VAL A 31 -15.02 -8.23 6.40
N LYS A 32 -15.47 -7.31 7.25
CA LYS A 32 -16.20 -6.10 6.87
C LYS A 32 -15.21 -5.07 6.34
N VAL A 33 -15.21 -4.82 5.03
CA VAL A 33 -14.20 -3.99 4.38
C VAL A 33 -14.73 -2.60 4.05
N ALA A 34 -14.00 -1.57 4.47
CA ALA A 34 -14.16 -0.20 4.00
C ALA A 34 -13.06 0.13 2.97
N ILE A 35 -13.47 0.53 1.78
CA ILE A 35 -12.59 0.90 0.67
C ILE A 35 -12.37 2.40 0.72
N PHE A 36 -11.11 2.82 0.86
CA PHE A 36 -10.70 4.23 0.81
C PHE A 36 -10.00 4.49 -0.52
N ASP A 37 -10.58 5.35 -1.34
CA ASP A 37 -10.02 5.75 -2.63
C ASP A 37 -10.60 7.10 -3.05
N ILE A 38 -9.96 7.76 -4.01
CA ILE A 38 -10.50 8.96 -4.66
C ILE A 38 -11.35 8.61 -5.90
N SER A 39 -11.26 7.38 -6.40
CA SER A 39 -12.02 6.89 -7.55
C SER A 39 -13.39 6.39 -7.10
N GLU A 40 -14.37 7.29 -7.12
CA GLU A 40 -15.72 7.04 -6.61
C GLU A 40 -16.41 5.90 -7.35
N GLU A 41 -16.47 5.96 -8.68
CA GLU A 41 -17.14 4.95 -9.51
C GLU A 41 -16.56 3.53 -9.28
N ALA A 42 -15.24 3.40 -9.34
CA ALA A 42 -14.60 2.09 -9.15
C ALA A 42 -14.68 1.61 -7.69
N GLY A 43 -14.63 2.54 -6.73
CA GLY A 43 -14.73 2.24 -5.30
C GLY A 43 -16.13 1.77 -4.90
N GLU A 44 -17.18 2.43 -5.37
CA GLU A 44 -18.55 2.03 -5.12
C GLU A 44 -18.91 0.71 -5.80
N ALA A 45 -18.46 0.52 -7.06
CA ALA A 45 -18.64 -0.75 -7.76
C ALA A 45 -18.03 -1.92 -6.99
N LEU A 46 -16.78 -1.76 -6.51
CA LEU A 46 -16.15 -2.81 -5.71
C LEU A 46 -16.81 -3.00 -4.35
N ALA A 47 -17.20 -1.92 -3.68
CA ALA A 47 -17.90 -2.00 -2.39
C ALA A 47 -19.21 -2.81 -2.52
N SER A 48 -19.97 -2.58 -3.59
CA SER A 48 -21.16 -3.36 -3.91
C SER A 48 -20.84 -4.84 -4.19
N GLU A 49 -19.77 -5.10 -4.96
CA GLU A 49 -19.32 -6.47 -5.31
C GLU A 49 -18.98 -7.30 -4.06
N ILE A 50 -18.28 -6.70 -3.10
CA ILE A 50 -17.78 -7.43 -1.92
C ILE A 50 -18.66 -7.29 -0.67
N GLY A 51 -19.78 -6.57 -0.75
CA GLY A 51 -20.65 -6.29 0.41
C GLY A 51 -19.99 -5.38 1.46
N GLY A 52 -19.08 -4.51 1.02
CA GLY A 52 -18.37 -3.53 1.84
C GLY A 52 -18.96 -2.13 1.71
N ILE A 53 -18.19 -1.13 2.14
CA ILE A 53 -18.53 0.29 1.93
C ILE A 53 -17.41 1.03 1.22
N PHE A 54 -17.79 2.08 0.49
CA PHE A 54 -16.85 3.04 -0.08
C PHE A 54 -16.81 4.32 0.75
N CYS A 55 -15.60 4.84 0.95
CA CYS A 55 -15.34 6.15 1.52
C CYS A 55 -14.44 6.91 0.54
N ASN A 56 -14.89 8.05 0.04
CA ASN A 56 -14.05 8.93 -0.77
C ASN A 56 -13.01 9.57 0.15
N VAL A 57 -11.74 9.17 0.01
CA VAL A 57 -10.65 9.59 0.89
C VAL A 57 -9.43 9.97 0.07
N ASP A 58 -9.02 11.23 0.22
CA ASP A 58 -7.71 11.71 -0.21
C ASP A 58 -6.68 11.53 0.92
N ILE A 59 -5.73 10.63 0.73
CA ILE A 59 -4.66 10.37 1.71
C ILE A 59 -3.72 11.56 1.92
N MET A 60 -3.74 12.56 1.03
CA MET A 60 -2.99 13.81 1.17
C MET A 60 -3.61 14.75 2.21
N SER A 61 -4.90 14.59 2.53
CA SER A 61 -5.64 15.37 3.51
C SER A 61 -5.85 14.57 4.81
N GLU A 62 -5.44 15.15 5.94
CA GLU A 62 -5.66 14.58 7.27
C GLU A 62 -7.15 14.53 7.61
N GLU A 63 -7.86 15.64 7.37
CA GLU A 63 -9.31 15.75 7.57
C GLU A 63 -10.08 14.69 6.76
N SER A 64 -9.70 14.49 5.49
CA SER A 64 -10.32 13.47 4.65
C SER A 64 -10.08 12.05 5.20
N CYS A 65 -8.87 11.77 5.68
CA CYS A 65 -8.56 10.49 6.32
C CYS A 65 -9.40 10.28 7.59
N GLU A 66 -9.43 11.27 8.50
CA GLU A 66 -10.23 11.21 9.75
C GLU A 66 -11.72 10.98 9.46
N ALA A 67 -12.28 11.72 8.52
CA ALA A 67 -13.67 11.57 8.10
C ALA A 67 -13.94 10.17 7.52
N GLY A 68 -13.02 9.65 6.71
CA GLY A 68 -13.09 8.30 6.17
C GLY A 68 -13.11 7.23 7.26
N PHE A 69 -12.19 7.31 8.22
CA PHE A 69 -12.15 6.40 9.36
C PHE A 69 -13.41 6.51 10.22
N ALA A 70 -13.92 7.71 10.48
CA ALA A 70 -15.16 7.92 11.22
C ALA A 70 -16.36 7.24 10.51
N LYS A 71 -16.47 7.41 9.18
CA LYS A 71 -17.50 6.76 8.36
C LYS A 71 -17.38 5.23 8.40
N ALA A 72 -16.15 4.70 8.26
CA ALA A 72 -15.90 3.27 8.30
C ALA A 72 -16.27 2.66 9.65
N ARG A 73 -15.88 3.31 10.75
CA ARG A 73 -16.21 2.88 12.13
C ARG A 73 -17.70 2.92 12.42
N ALA A 74 -18.41 3.92 11.91
CA ALA A 74 -19.87 4.01 12.07
C ALA A 74 -20.60 2.85 11.39
N ALA A 75 -20.09 2.36 10.24
CA ALA A 75 -20.71 1.29 9.47
C ALA A 75 -20.31 -0.13 9.94
N HIS A 76 -19.03 -0.33 10.25
CA HIS A 76 -18.45 -1.66 10.47
C HIS A 76 -17.93 -1.91 11.88
N GLY A 77 -17.89 -0.89 12.72
CA GLY A 77 -17.20 -0.90 14.02
C GLY A 77 -15.70 -0.59 13.86
N GLN A 78 -14.96 -0.66 14.96
CA GLN A 78 -13.55 -0.35 14.99
C GLN A 78 -12.76 -1.32 14.09
N GLU A 79 -12.02 -0.76 13.14
CA GLU A 79 -11.11 -1.54 12.32
C GLU A 79 -10.02 -2.19 13.16
N ARG A 80 -9.64 -3.40 12.79
CA ARG A 80 -8.53 -4.17 13.36
C ARG A 80 -7.47 -4.48 12.32
N VAL A 81 -7.77 -4.24 11.05
CA VAL A 81 -6.84 -4.43 9.93
C VAL A 81 -6.81 -3.17 9.08
N VAL A 82 -5.62 -2.69 8.79
CA VAL A 82 -5.41 -1.64 7.78
C VAL A 82 -4.41 -2.11 6.75
N VAL A 83 -4.80 -2.00 5.46
CA VAL A 83 -3.92 -2.25 4.33
C VAL A 83 -3.78 -0.95 3.55
N HIS A 84 -2.60 -0.34 3.61
CA HIS A 84 -2.34 0.93 2.96
C HIS A 84 -1.66 0.72 1.61
N CYS A 85 -2.43 0.82 0.52
CA CYS A 85 -1.94 0.67 -0.86
C CYS A 85 -1.97 1.98 -1.66
N ALA A 86 -2.69 3.00 -1.19
CA ALA A 86 -2.75 4.30 -1.86
C ALA A 86 -1.38 4.98 -1.92
N VAL A 87 -1.09 5.66 -3.03
CA VAL A 87 0.18 6.35 -3.23
C VAL A 87 0.00 7.53 -4.18
N VAL A 88 0.65 8.65 -3.86
CA VAL A 88 0.89 9.75 -4.80
C VAL A 88 2.40 9.89 -4.96
N ALA A 89 2.90 9.70 -6.16
CA ALA A 89 4.33 9.64 -6.42
C ALA A 89 4.72 10.50 -7.61
N SER A 90 5.98 10.85 -7.67
CA SER A 90 6.61 11.58 -8.75
C SER A 90 7.91 10.87 -9.13
N GLY A 91 8.34 11.05 -10.37
CA GLY A 91 9.59 10.49 -10.89
C GLY A 91 10.36 11.53 -11.70
N GLY A 92 11.64 11.29 -11.87
CA GLY A 92 12.52 12.14 -12.66
C GLY A 92 14.00 11.91 -12.33
N LYS A 93 14.86 12.11 -13.33
CA LYS A 93 16.31 12.02 -13.15
C LYS A 93 16.79 13.19 -12.29
N THR A 94 17.76 12.96 -11.38
CA THR A 94 18.38 14.00 -10.56
C THR A 94 18.93 15.15 -11.41
N VAL A 95 19.58 14.80 -12.53
CA VAL A 95 20.01 15.72 -13.57
C VAL A 95 19.64 15.12 -14.92
N GLY A 96 19.01 15.91 -15.78
CA GLY A 96 18.61 15.55 -17.14
C GLY A 96 19.11 16.54 -18.16
N PHE A 97 19.33 16.09 -19.40
CA PHE A 97 19.63 16.96 -20.52
C PHE A 97 18.33 17.56 -21.08
N ASP A 98 18.24 18.88 -21.10
CA ASP A 98 17.12 19.61 -21.69
C ASP A 98 17.42 19.91 -23.16
N LYS A 99 16.74 19.20 -24.04
CA LYS A 99 16.91 19.34 -25.49
C LYS A 99 16.49 20.73 -26.02
N SER A 100 15.64 21.44 -25.27
CA SER A 100 15.17 22.76 -25.71
C SER A 100 16.20 23.88 -25.50
N THR A 101 17.04 23.73 -24.46
CA THR A 101 18.09 24.70 -24.11
C THR A 101 19.50 24.25 -24.49
N GLY A 102 19.71 22.93 -24.71
CA GLY A 102 21.02 22.33 -24.93
C GLY A 102 21.87 22.18 -23.67
N ASP A 103 21.28 22.34 -22.48
CA ASP A 103 21.97 22.32 -21.19
C ASP A 103 21.51 21.18 -20.31
N TYR A 104 22.32 20.86 -19.29
CA TYR A 104 21.89 19.99 -18.20
C TYR A 104 21.11 20.78 -17.13
N LYS A 105 20.00 20.24 -16.70
CA LYS A 105 19.18 20.81 -15.63
C LYS A 105 18.95 19.81 -14.50
N ARG A 106 18.98 20.28 -13.24
CA ARG A 106 18.58 19.48 -12.10
C ARG A 106 17.06 19.32 -12.06
N ALA A 107 16.57 18.18 -11.55
CA ALA A 107 15.15 18.04 -11.24
C ALA A 107 14.75 19.05 -10.15
N PRO A 108 13.53 19.63 -10.24
CA PRO A 108 12.99 20.47 -9.17
C PRO A 108 12.73 19.63 -7.91
N THR A 109 12.87 20.22 -6.72
CA THR A 109 12.59 19.56 -5.44
C THR A 109 11.12 19.22 -5.25
N ALA A 110 10.21 19.89 -5.97
CA ALA A 110 8.77 19.63 -5.91
C ALA A 110 8.40 18.14 -6.11
N GLY A 111 9.14 17.40 -6.95
CA GLY A 111 8.92 15.95 -7.11
C GLY A 111 9.27 15.15 -5.86
N ILE A 112 10.30 15.56 -5.13
CA ILE A 112 10.68 14.96 -3.84
C ILE A 112 9.62 15.29 -2.79
N GLU A 113 9.17 16.53 -2.73
CA GLU A 113 8.14 17.01 -1.80
C GLU A 113 6.81 16.27 -2.01
N THR A 114 6.37 16.13 -3.29
CA THR A 114 5.19 15.35 -3.64
C THR A 114 5.32 13.89 -3.18
N ALA A 115 6.46 13.24 -3.43
CA ALA A 115 6.67 11.87 -3.00
C ALA A 115 6.77 11.76 -1.47
N ALA A 116 7.39 12.71 -0.80
CA ALA A 116 7.45 12.75 0.67
C ALA A 116 6.05 12.84 1.28
N LEU A 117 5.20 13.72 0.77
CA LEU A 117 3.82 13.89 1.24
C LEU A 117 2.95 12.68 0.87
N GLY A 118 2.97 12.25 -0.39
CA GLY A 118 2.06 11.23 -0.93
C GLY A 118 2.47 9.79 -0.65
N ILE A 119 3.69 9.56 -0.15
CA ILE A 119 4.17 8.23 0.24
C ILE A 119 4.40 8.18 1.75
N PHE A 120 5.41 8.89 2.25
CA PHE A 120 5.85 8.77 3.64
C PHE A 120 4.83 9.37 4.62
N VAL A 121 4.49 10.66 4.46
CA VAL A 121 3.56 11.35 5.38
C VAL A 121 2.16 10.74 5.30
N ALA A 122 1.67 10.41 4.11
CA ALA A 122 0.38 9.76 3.93
C ALA A 122 0.33 8.37 4.60
N SER A 123 1.40 7.57 4.46
CA SER A 123 1.48 6.26 5.13
C SER A 123 1.47 6.40 6.66
N TYR A 124 2.22 7.37 7.20
CA TYR A 124 2.23 7.64 8.64
C TYR A 124 0.86 8.13 9.13
N ARG A 125 0.22 9.06 8.41
CA ARG A 125 -1.12 9.59 8.72
C ARG A 125 -2.15 8.47 8.83
N VAL A 126 -2.28 7.65 7.79
CA VAL A 126 -3.23 6.53 7.78
C VAL A 126 -2.95 5.55 8.92
N ALA A 127 -1.68 5.20 9.12
CA ALA A 127 -1.29 4.26 10.16
C ALA A 127 -1.52 4.81 11.57
N SER A 128 -1.22 6.08 11.83
CA SER A 128 -1.38 6.70 13.16
C SER A 128 -2.84 6.91 13.54
N ILE A 129 -3.70 7.34 12.60
CA ILE A 129 -5.16 7.45 12.84
C ILE A 129 -5.76 6.08 13.17
N ALA A 130 -5.36 5.04 12.43
CA ALA A 130 -5.80 3.68 12.69
C ALA A 130 -5.29 3.16 14.05
N ALA A 131 -4.01 3.34 14.34
CA ALA A 131 -3.41 2.92 15.60
C ALA A 131 -4.08 3.57 16.82
N LEU A 132 -4.36 4.88 16.74
CA LEU A 132 -5.11 5.59 17.79
C LEU A 132 -6.51 5.01 18.01
N GLY A 133 -7.23 4.73 16.93
CA GLY A 133 -8.55 4.10 17.02
C GLY A 133 -8.48 2.69 17.62
N MET A 134 -7.56 1.85 17.14
CA MET A 134 -7.35 0.50 17.67
C MET A 134 -7.00 0.52 19.16
N ALA A 135 -6.10 1.41 19.58
CA ALA A 135 -5.69 1.54 20.99
C ALA A 135 -6.86 1.92 21.89
N ASN A 136 -7.74 2.80 21.44
CA ASN A 136 -8.86 3.32 22.24
C ASN A 136 -10.07 2.40 22.27
N ALA A 137 -10.35 1.65 21.19
CA ALA A 137 -11.64 0.97 21.03
C ALA A 137 -11.55 -0.52 20.65
N ALA A 138 -10.44 -1.01 20.09
CA ALA A 138 -10.31 -2.43 19.77
C ALA A 138 -10.03 -3.27 21.04
N THR A 139 -10.73 -4.41 21.14
CA THR A 139 -10.50 -5.37 22.23
C THR A 139 -9.28 -6.25 21.92
N LEU A 140 -8.58 -6.70 22.96
CA LEU A 140 -7.53 -7.71 22.83
C LEU A 140 -8.12 -9.08 22.45
N ASN A 141 -7.42 -9.82 21.60
CA ASN A 141 -7.70 -11.23 21.35
C ASN A 141 -6.85 -12.13 22.25
N ASP A 142 -6.85 -13.44 21.99
CA ASP A 142 -6.11 -14.43 22.79
C ASP A 142 -4.58 -14.28 22.69
N ASP A 143 -4.07 -13.54 21.71
CA ASP A 143 -2.65 -13.21 21.54
C ASP A 143 -2.31 -11.80 22.07
N ASP A 144 -3.19 -11.19 22.86
CA ASP A 144 -3.12 -9.79 23.31
C ASP A 144 -3.02 -8.77 22.16
N GLU A 145 -3.56 -9.12 20.98
CA GLU A 145 -3.49 -8.30 19.77
C GLU A 145 -4.78 -7.47 19.58
N ARG A 146 -4.63 -6.16 19.35
CA ARG A 146 -5.71 -5.25 18.95
C ARG A 146 -5.82 -5.12 17.45
N GLY A 147 -4.71 -5.15 16.72
CA GLY A 147 -4.77 -4.94 15.28
C GLY A 147 -3.46 -5.14 14.53
N CYS A 148 -3.59 -5.07 13.20
CA CYS A 148 -2.48 -5.23 12.27
C CYS A 148 -2.54 -4.15 11.18
N ILE A 149 -1.45 -3.41 11.02
CA ILE A 149 -1.26 -2.40 9.99
C ILE A 149 -0.25 -2.94 8.97
N ILE A 150 -0.64 -2.95 7.69
CA ILE A 150 0.17 -3.42 6.58
C ILE A 150 0.38 -2.26 5.62
N LEU A 151 1.62 -1.82 5.51
CA LEU A 151 2.02 -0.75 4.60
C LEU A 151 2.53 -1.34 3.28
N THR A 152 2.33 -0.62 2.20
CA THR A 152 2.87 -1.01 0.89
C THR A 152 4.08 -0.15 0.56
N SER A 153 5.26 -0.75 0.66
CA SER A 153 6.49 -0.18 0.16
C SER A 153 6.71 -0.55 -1.32
N SER A 154 7.91 -0.87 -1.74
CA SER A 154 8.26 -1.32 -3.08
C SER A 154 9.64 -1.98 -3.09
N ALA A 155 9.88 -2.90 -4.03
CA ALA A 155 11.23 -3.36 -4.36
C ALA A 155 12.15 -2.17 -4.73
N ALA A 156 11.59 -1.11 -5.33
CA ALA A 156 12.32 0.12 -5.68
C ALA A 156 12.88 0.88 -4.46
N SER A 157 12.44 0.58 -3.24
CA SER A 157 13.02 1.13 -2.01
C SER A 157 14.44 0.59 -1.73
N GLN A 158 14.80 -0.53 -2.37
CA GLN A 158 16.10 -1.21 -2.25
C GLN A 158 16.86 -1.23 -3.58
N ASP A 159 16.14 -1.44 -4.69
CA ASP A 159 16.68 -1.64 -6.03
C ASP A 159 16.20 -0.52 -6.98
N GLY A 160 16.23 0.75 -6.55
CA GLY A 160 15.70 1.88 -7.33
C GLY A 160 16.36 2.05 -8.69
N GLN A 161 15.55 2.35 -9.70
CA GLN A 161 15.96 2.56 -11.08
C GLN A 161 16.25 4.04 -11.39
N ILE A 162 16.82 4.31 -12.55
CA ILE A 162 17.01 5.67 -13.06
C ILE A 162 15.66 6.42 -13.07
N GLY A 163 15.64 7.60 -12.48
CA GLY A 163 14.44 8.43 -12.36
C GLY A 163 13.57 8.15 -11.14
N GLN A 164 13.93 7.20 -10.29
CA GLN A 164 13.13 6.81 -9.13
C GLN A 164 13.63 7.38 -7.78
N VAL A 165 14.46 8.43 -7.77
CA VAL A 165 14.98 8.99 -6.50
C VAL A 165 13.85 9.40 -5.56
N ALA A 166 12.84 10.12 -6.05
CA ALA A 166 11.69 10.54 -5.26
C ALA A 166 10.84 9.34 -4.79
N TYR A 167 10.50 8.44 -5.71
CA TYR A 167 9.70 7.26 -5.42
C TYR A 167 10.44 6.28 -4.50
N GLY A 168 11.67 5.89 -4.87
CA GLY A 168 12.49 4.97 -4.07
C GLY A 168 12.81 5.54 -2.68
N GLY A 169 13.10 6.85 -2.60
CA GLY A 169 13.30 7.56 -1.33
C GLY A 169 12.05 7.55 -0.45
N GLY A 170 10.88 7.87 -1.02
CA GLY A 170 9.61 7.81 -0.29
C GLY A 170 9.28 6.39 0.20
N LYS A 171 9.46 5.37 -0.64
CA LYS A 171 9.26 3.96 -0.25
C LYS A 171 10.32 3.46 0.75
N GLY A 172 11.56 3.97 0.66
CA GLY A 172 12.61 3.74 1.66
C GLY A 172 12.24 4.33 3.02
N ALA A 173 11.64 5.53 3.04
CA ALA A 173 11.12 6.13 4.27
C ALA A 173 10.00 5.29 4.90
N VAL A 174 9.10 4.69 4.09
CA VAL A 174 8.11 3.71 4.59
C VAL A 174 8.80 2.52 5.24
N ASN A 175 9.85 1.95 4.64
CA ASN A 175 10.60 0.85 5.26
C ASN A 175 11.16 1.25 6.63
N SER A 176 11.75 2.45 6.72
CA SER A 176 12.43 2.92 7.92
C SER A 176 11.49 3.17 9.10
N MET A 177 10.19 3.46 8.85
CA MET A 177 9.23 3.68 9.94
C MET A 177 8.59 2.40 10.47
N VAL A 178 8.64 1.28 9.75
CA VAL A 178 7.93 0.04 10.13
C VAL A 178 8.37 -0.48 11.51
N LEU A 179 9.67 -0.66 11.70
CA LEU A 179 10.19 -1.20 12.97
C LEU A 179 10.02 -0.24 14.16
N PRO A 180 10.31 1.08 14.04
CA PRO A 180 9.97 2.02 15.11
C PRO A 180 8.49 2.02 15.48
N MET A 181 7.58 2.07 14.50
CA MET A 181 6.14 2.02 14.77
C MET A 181 5.73 0.71 15.45
N ALA A 182 6.26 -0.44 14.99
CA ALA A 182 5.98 -1.73 15.63
C ALA A 182 6.43 -1.77 17.11
N ARG A 183 7.52 -1.06 17.45
CA ARG A 183 8.02 -0.94 18.82
C ARG A 183 7.21 0.06 19.65
N ASP A 184 6.85 1.20 19.08
CA ASP A 184 6.00 2.20 19.74
C ASP A 184 4.62 1.64 20.11
N LEU A 185 4.12 0.69 19.31
CA LEU A 185 2.77 0.14 19.42
C LEU A 185 2.71 -1.25 20.09
N MET A 186 3.87 -1.82 20.49
CA MET A 186 3.92 -3.19 21.01
C MET A 186 3.09 -3.39 22.30
N ASP A 187 3.15 -2.44 23.22
CA ASP A 187 2.39 -2.49 24.48
C ASP A 187 0.89 -2.23 24.26
N LEU A 188 0.52 -1.75 23.08
CA LEU A 188 -0.87 -1.57 22.65
C LEU A 188 -1.41 -2.79 21.89
N GLY A 189 -0.58 -3.81 21.65
CA GLY A 189 -0.98 -5.00 20.91
C GLY A 189 -1.27 -4.72 19.43
N ILE A 190 -0.57 -3.78 18.80
CA ILE A 190 -0.75 -3.42 17.39
C ILE A 190 0.52 -3.74 16.62
N ARG A 191 0.39 -4.59 15.60
CA ARG A 191 1.50 -4.98 14.71
C ARG A 191 1.59 -4.07 13.49
N VAL A 192 2.82 -3.82 13.05
CA VAL A 192 3.10 -3.04 11.83
C VAL A 192 4.07 -3.81 10.95
N ASN A 193 3.71 -4.03 9.68
CA ASN A 193 4.56 -4.68 8.70
C ASN A 193 4.50 -3.92 7.37
N ALA A 194 5.44 -4.17 6.47
CA ALA A 194 5.35 -3.69 5.09
C ALA A 194 5.61 -4.82 4.08
N ILE A 195 4.84 -4.80 3.00
CA ILE A 195 5.10 -5.59 1.80
C ILE A 195 5.87 -4.71 0.81
N LEU A 196 6.90 -5.28 0.21
CA LEU A 196 7.71 -4.67 -0.85
C LEU A 196 7.40 -5.42 -2.16
N PRO A 197 6.33 -5.03 -2.89
CA PRO A 197 6.02 -5.68 -4.16
C PRO A 197 7.08 -5.39 -5.22
N GLY A 198 7.34 -6.37 -6.07
CA GLY A 198 7.99 -6.21 -7.35
C GLY A 198 7.03 -5.62 -8.39
N THR A 199 7.15 -6.06 -9.63
CA THR A 199 6.25 -5.63 -10.70
C THR A 199 5.02 -6.54 -10.75
N PHE A 200 3.84 -5.96 -10.54
CA PHE A 200 2.55 -6.64 -10.55
C PHE A 200 1.68 -6.21 -11.74
N ALA A 201 0.84 -7.12 -12.22
CA ALA A 201 -0.11 -6.88 -13.31
C ALA A 201 -1.30 -6.01 -12.84
N THR A 202 -1.02 -4.80 -12.40
CA THR A 202 -2.00 -3.79 -12.01
C THR A 202 -2.50 -3.02 -13.23
N PRO A 203 -3.65 -2.29 -13.15
CA PRO A 203 -4.18 -1.54 -14.28
C PRO A 203 -3.15 -0.62 -14.99
N PRO A 204 -2.30 0.16 -14.28
CA PRO A 204 -1.25 0.93 -14.95
C PRO A 204 -0.25 0.07 -15.74
N MET A 205 0.11 -1.12 -15.22
CA MET A 205 1.03 -2.03 -15.91
C MET A 205 0.37 -2.74 -17.10
N LEU A 206 -0.92 -3.06 -17.00
CA LEU A 206 -1.68 -3.59 -18.13
C LEU A 206 -1.84 -2.55 -19.24
N GLY A 207 -2.00 -1.27 -18.91
CA GLY A 207 -1.95 -0.18 -19.88
C GLY A 207 -0.61 -0.12 -20.65
N VAL A 208 0.52 -0.42 -19.99
CA VAL A 208 1.83 -0.55 -20.69
C VAL A 208 1.80 -1.70 -21.71
N LYS A 209 1.13 -2.81 -21.39
CA LYS A 209 0.99 -3.94 -22.33
C LYS A 209 0.28 -3.54 -23.63
N GLU A 210 -0.73 -2.68 -23.54
CA GLU A 210 -1.51 -2.22 -24.69
C GLU A 210 -0.74 -1.20 -25.54
N HIS A 211 -0.05 -0.25 -24.90
CA HIS A 211 0.60 0.87 -25.59
C HIS A 211 2.08 0.63 -25.93
N ALA A 212 2.76 -0.29 -25.21
CA ALA A 212 4.17 -0.59 -25.36
C ALA A 212 4.47 -2.08 -25.09
N PRO A 213 3.96 -3.03 -25.91
CA PRO A 213 4.05 -4.47 -25.64
C PRO A 213 5.48 -4.99 -25.51
N ALA A 214 6.45 -4.41 -26.21
CA ALA A 214 7.86 -4.79 -26.08
C ALA A 214 8.44 -4.40 -24.69
N VAL A 215 8.03 -3.28 -24.14
CA VAL A 215 8.42 -2.86 -22.78
C VAL A 215 7.80 -3.81 -21.76
N PHE A 216 6.52 -4.15 -21.92
CA PHE A 216 5.84 -5.10 -21.05
C PHE A 216 6.51 -6.48 -21.07
N ALA A 217 6.83 -7.00 -22.24
CA ALA A 217 7.56 -8.26 -22.36
C ALA A 217 8.94 -8.22 -21.71
N GLY A 218 9.63 -7.07 -21.77
CA GLY A 218 10.88 -6.84 -21.04
C GLY A 218 10.71 -6.90 -19.52
N LEU A 219 9.61 -6.33 -19.00
CA LEU A 219 9.28 -6.40 -17.58
C LEU A 219 9.00 -7.85 -17.13
N GLU A 220 8.24 -8.63 -17.91
CA GLU A 220 8.02 -10.05 -17.62
C GLU A 220 9.32 -10.86 -17.62
N ALA A 221 10.16 -10.64 -18.63
CA ALA A 221 11.45 -11.31 -18.76
C ALA A 221 12.43 -10.98 -17.62
N SER A 222 12.29 -9.80 -17.01
CA SER A 222 13.13 -9.35 -15.88
C SER A 222 12.82 -10.10 -14.57
N VAL A 223 11.66 -10.74 -14.45
CA VAL A 223 11.31 -11.55 -13.27
C VAL A 223 11.99 -12.91 -13.37
N PRO A 224 12.88 -13.27 -12.43
CA PRO A 224 13.58 -14.55 -12.44
C PRO A 224 12.65 -15.77 -12.44
N PHE A 225 11.70 -15.81 -11.50
CA PHE A 225 10.68 -16.87 -11.40
C PHE A 225 9.54 -16.46 -10.46
N PRO A 226 8.28 -16.72 -10.87
CA PRO A 226 7.85 -17.21 -12.20
C PRO A 226 8.06 -16.14 -13.28
N LYS A 227 8.23 -16.57 -14.54
CA LYS A 227 8.49 -15.69 -15.69
C LYS A 227 7.24 -14.90 -16.12
N ARG A 228 6.75 -14.07 -15.25
CA ARG A 228 5.57 -13.20 -15.41
C ARG A 228 5.54 -12.10 -14.35
N LEU A 229 4.71 -11.12 -14.54
CA LEU A 229 4.37 -10.18 -13.46
C LEU A 229 3.63 -10.89 -12.32
N GLY A 230 3.77 -10.37 -11.11
CA GLY A 230 2.97 -10.79 -9.96
C GLY A 230 1.47 -10.57 -10.24
N LYS A 231 0.63 -11.48 -9.81
CA LYS A 231 -0.82 -11.30 -9.85
C LYS A 231 -1.27 -10.56 -8.61
N PRO A 232 -2.18 -9.56 -8.70
CA PRO A 232 -2.68 -8.83 -7.52
C PRO A 232 -3.20 -9.74 -6.40
N GLU A 233 -3.77 -10.89 -6.73
CA GLU A 233 -4.28 -11.88 -5.76
C GLU A 233 -3.15 -12.50 -4.92
N GLU A 234 -1.93 -12.58 -5.45
CA GLU A 234 -0.75 -13.05 -4.69
C GLU A 234 -0.36 -12.05 -3.59
N PHE A 235 -0.57 -10.74 -3.84
CA PHE A 235 -0.42 -9.72 -2.82
C PHE A 235 -1.52 -9.84 -1.75
N GLY A 236 -2.78 -10.00 -2.15
CA GLY A 236 -3.90 -10.25 -1.25
C GLY A 236 -3.69 -11.48 -0.37
N SER A 237 -3.13 -12.55 -0.93
CA SER A 237 -2.78 -13.77 -0.18
C SER A 237 -1.74 -13.50 0.91
N LEU A 238 -0.70 -12.70 0.63
CA LEU A 238 0.29 -12.32 1.65
C LEU A 238 -0.31 -11.40 2.72
N VAL A 239 -1.22 -10.49 2.34
CA VAL A 239 -1.99 -9.68 3.31
C VAL A 239 -2.73 -10.60 4.29
N MET A 240 -3.43 -11.62 3.79
CA MET A 240 -4.15 -12.58 4.62
C MET A 240 -3.21 -13.32 5.58
N GLU A 241 -2.01 -13.71 5.14
CA GLU A 241 -1.01 -14.35 6.00
C GLU A 241 -0.51 -13.39 7.09
N LEU A 242 -0.21 -12.14 6.74
CA LEU A 242 0.24 -11.14 7.72
C LEU A 242 -0.83 -10.82 8.78
N VAL A 243 -2.10 -10.86 8.41
CA VAL A 243 -3.21 -10.71 9.36
C VAL A 243 -3.31 -11.92 10.27
N ARG A 244 -3.26 -13.14 9.71
CA ARG A 244 -3.45 -14.39 10.43
C ARG A 244 -2.32 -14.72 11.39
N ASN A 245 -1.08 -14.56 10.95
CA ASN A 245 0.12 -14.96 11.66
C ASN A 245 0.63 -13.82 12.56
N ALA A 246 0.34 -13.91 13.86
CA ALA A 246 0.69 -12.88 14.84
C ALA A 246 2.21 -12.69 15.03
N TYR A 247 3.04 -13.65 14.58
CA TYR A 247 4.49 -13.54 14.73
C TYR A 247 5.16 -12.59 13.71
N PHE A 248 4.44 -12.16 12.68
CA PHE A 248 4.89 -11.07 11.80
C PHE A 248 4.66 -9.71 12.48
N ASN A 249 5.73 -9.09 12.94
CA ASN A 249 5.73 -7.73 13.46
C ASN A 249 7.07 -7.04 13.15
N GLY A 250 7.03 -5.81 12.67
CA GLY A 250 8.21 -5.03 12.30
C GLY A 250 8.94 -5.53 11.04
N GLN A 251 8.27 -6.29 10.16
CA GLN A 251 8.89 -6.97 9.03
C GLN A 251 8.75 -6.20 7.72
N LEU A 252 9.77 -6.33 6.88
CA LEU A 252 9.82 -5.85 5.50
C LEU A 252 9.87 -7.06 4.57
N ILE A 253 8.77 -7.38 3.89
CA ILE A 253 8.63 -8.62 3.14
C ILE A 253 8.60 -8.34 1.64
N ARG A 254 9.64 -8.78 0.93
CA ARG A 254 9.66 -8.72 -0.53
C ARG A 254 8.73 -9.77 -1.11
N LEU A 255 7.88 -9.33 -2.06
CA LEU A 255 7.02 -10.18 -2.87
C LEU A 255 7.25 -9.82 -4.34
N ASP A 256 8.25 -10.42 -4.97
CA ASP A 256 8.82 -9.86 -6.19
C ASP A 256 9.36 -10.89 -7.21
N GLY A 257 9.15 -12.18 -6.99
CA GLY A 257 9.66 -13.22 -7.90
C GLY A 257 11.18 -13.23 -8.03
N ALA A 258 11.89 -12.79 -6.98
CA ALA A 258 13.34 -12.66 -6.90
C ALA A 258 13.94 -11.58 -7.83
N ILE A 259 13.13 -10.64 -8.32
CA ILE A 259 13.64 -9.54 -9.15
C ILE A 259 14.63 -8.68 -8.36
N ARG A 260 15.69 -8.27 -9.04
CA ARG A 260 16.50 -7.10 -8.67
C ARG A 260 16.41 -6.16 -9.85
N MET A 261 15.82 -4.98 -9.60
CA MET A 261 15.53 -4.06 -10.70
C MET A 261 16.84 -3.59 -11.35
N PRO A 262 17.00 -3.77 -12.69
CA PRO A 262 18.17 -3.25 -13.38
C PRO A 262 18.17 -1.72 -13.34
N PRO A 263 19.31 -1.05 -13.56
CA PRO A 263 19.37 0.42 -13.56
C PRO A 263 18.45 1.08 -14.59
N LYS A 264 18.14 0.35 -15.68
CA LYS A 264 17.26 0.80 -16.79
C LYS A 264 16.29 -0.30 -17.17
#